data_af617ce9c5e4f603fa768384007d50fc
#
_entry.id   af617ce9c5e4f603fa768384007d50fc
#
_cell.length_a   1.000
_cell.length_b   1.000
_cell.length_c   1.000
_cell.angle_alpha   90.00
_cell.angle_beta   90.00
_cell.angle_gamma   90.00
#
_symmetry.space_group_name_H-M   'P 1'
#
loop_
_entity.id
_entity.type
_entity.pdbx_description
1 polymer ?
#
loop_
_entity_poly.entity_id
_entity_poly.type
_entity_poly.pdbx_seq_one_letter_code
_entity_poly.pdbx_strand_id
1 'polypeptide(L)'
;MIPVYIVTGFIGSGKSTFINEQVQHRKKLGGTALISAEEGSVELIKKPLQLDADTLSTISPTNPSSYDTIASEIASYIERVNPKEIWIEWNGMLGFHQLETLLYSEKLSHLLQIEKVLYICTDQFVSTILPGLGNDVASQLYSADCIITKTPTHHALLRTYNGEAKIVTQPSPEKVEQLCRNSTWGLIPNLLVIGITTYILLVTAFRHDIPYSIHHCFAIITGLVIEAIPFLLLGTVGSTVIRYFVPQKVLLKLLGDHSWKSYGAAMISGFALPICDCAIIPLFKALVDRGIPLSVALLFMLASPIINPVTILSTWYAFPDNPMLSLWRIVLGLGVALLVALSFRFWPLSTSTMKVRTPQNLSYEEIVLESAKSKHIDKKRLLIHMEKEFSQLLFYFSMAAGVLSVVQVYGKPWLLKAGFTLPDFAAIPILLVLAFFFSICSTSDAIIGKSLSTLFPISSVMGFLILGPMLDIKNVYILKQYMPTAFIVRLSITIAVMSYLAALVYQFLLS
;
A
#
# COMPACT_ATOMS: atom_id res chain seq x y z
N MET A 1 15.33 13.71 -17.56
CA MET A 1 15.99 13.41 -16.30
C MET A 1 16.84 12.17 -16.47
N ILE A 2 18.05 12.20 -15.93
CA ILE A 2 19.02 11.12 -16.04
C ILE A 2 18.74 10.11 -14.92
N PRO A 3 18.55 8.81 -15.23
CA PRO A 3 18.33 7.78 -14.24
C PRO A 3 19.57 7.57 -13.39
N VAL A 4 19.37 7.50 -12.06
CA VAL A 4 20.42 7.29 -11.07
C VAL A 4 20.20 5.95 -10.38
N TYR A 5 21.23 5.12 -10.42
CA TYR A 5 21.30 3.84 -9.72
C TYR A 5 22.25 3.99 -8.53
N ILE A 6 21.74 3.77 -7.33
CA ILE A 6 22.53 3.89 -6.10
C ILE A 6 22.92 2.51 -5.65
N VAL A 7 24.21 2.29 -5.47
CA VAL A 7 24.79 1.07 -4.88
C VAL A 7 25.30 1.41 -3.49
N THR A 8 24.72 0.78 -2.50
CA THR A 8 25.07 1.00 -1.09
C THR A 8 25.29 -0.33 -0.38
N GLY A 9 25.81 -0.29 0.83
CA GLY A 9 26.13 -1.46 1.65
C GLY A 9 27.37 -1.20 2.50
N PHE A 10 27.59 -2.03 3.49
CA PHE A 10 28.70 -1.86 4.44
C PHE A 10 30.07 -1.89 3.74
N ILE A 11 31.09 -1.34 4.41
CA ILE A 11 32.48 -1.35 3.92
C ILE A 11 32.92 -2.79 3.63
N GLY A 12 33.55 -3.01 2.48
CA GLY A 12 34.02 -4.35 2.07
C GLY A 12 32.92 -5.30 1.57
N SER A 13 31.68 -4.85 1.37
CA SER A 13 30.58 -5.69 0.85
C SER A 13 30.72 -6.06 -0.64
N GLY A 14 31.64 -5.41 -1.39
CA GLY A 14 31.88 -5.66 -2.81
C GLY A 14 31.14 -4.71 -3.75
N LYS A 15 30.77 -3.51 -3.30
CA LYS A 15 30.11 -2.46 -4.11
C LYS A 15 30.84 -2.13 -5.41
N SER A 16 32.12 -1.76 -5.30
CA SER A 16 32.97 -1.37 -6.43
C SER A 16 33.11 -2.50 -7.46
N THR A 17 33.28 -3.76 -6.99
CA THR A 17 33.31 -4.94 -7.87
C THR A 17 31.99 -5.10 -8.61
N PHE A 18 30.88 -4.99 -7.90
CA PHE A 18 29.54 -5.09 -8.48
C PHE A 18 29.30 -3.99 -9.52
N ILE A 19 29.66 -2.74 -9.23
CA ILE A 19 29.54 -1.62 -10.17
C ILE A 19 30.36 -1.89 -11.42
N ASN A 20 31.60 -2.36 -11.27
CA ASN A 20 32.47 -2.69 -12.38
C ASN A 20 31.88 -3.74 -13.32
N GLU A 21 31.28 -4.81 -12.75
CA GLU A 21 30.59 -5.85 -13.53
C GLU A 21 29.41 -5.26 -14.31
N GLN A 22 28.60 -4.41 -13.68
CA GLN A 22 27.46 -3.78 -14.33
C GLN A 22 27.87 -2.82 -15.45
N VAL A 23 28.85 -1.96 -15.18
CA VAL A 23 29.37 -1.00 -16.19
C VAL A 23 30.03 -1.71 -17.34
N GLN A 24 30.73 -2.81 -17.11
CA GLN A 24 31.36 -3.60 -18.15
C GLN A 24 30.32 -4.27 -19.07
N HIS A 25 29.26 -4.81 -18.48
CA HIS A 25 28.15 -5.41 -19.23
C HIS A 25 27.43 -4.35 -20.10
N ARG A 26 27.26 -3.14 -19.56
CA ARG A 26 26.58 -2.02 -20.23
C ARG A 26 27.47 -1.18 -21.17
N LYS A 27 28.72 -1.54 -21.36
CA LYS A 27 29.64 -0.84 -22.29
C LYS A 27 29.06 -0.62 -23.70
N LYS A 28 28.19 -1.53 -24.15
CA LYS A 28 27.48 -1.43 -25.44
C LYS A 28 26.47 -0.29 -25.52
N LEU A 29 25.97 0.22 -24.36
CA LEU A 29 24.93 1.25 -24.29
C LEU A 29 25.48 2.68 -24.31
N GLY A 30 26.78 2.90 -24.04
CA GLY A 30 27.48 4.20 -24.07
C GLY A 30 26.82 5.27 -23.18
N GLY A 31 27.61 6.03 -22.44
CA GLY A 31 27.10 7.18 -21.68
C GLY A 31 26.80 6.93 -20.19
N THR A 32 27.45 5.94 -19.58
CA THR A 32 27.40 5.73 -18.11
C THR A 32 28.43 6.61 -17.41
N ALA A 33 28.02 7.39 -16.41
CA ALA A 33 28.89 8.11 -15.50
C ALA A 33 28.94 7.45 -14.10
N LEU A 34 30.05 7.62 -13.41
CA LEU A 34 30.26 7.09 -12.06
C LEU A 34 30.53 8.22 -11.08
N ILE A 35 29.91 8.12 -9.91
CA ILE A 35 30.17 8.98 -8.75
C ILE A 35 30.50 8.05 -7.58
N SER A 36 31.60 8.29 -6.85
CA SER A 36 31.97 7.52 -5.68
C SER A 36 32.09 8.41 -4.47
N ALA A 37 31.46 8.02 -3.38
CA ALA A 37 31.52 8.64 -2.06
C ALA A 37 32.38 7.80 -1.07
N GLU A 38 33.14 6.83 -1.60
CA GLU A 38 34.00 5.94 -0.79
C GLU A 38 35.30 5.67 -1.53
N GLU A 39 36.41 5.67 -0.82
CA GLU A 39 37.69 5.18 -1.33
C GLU A 39 37.73 3.65 -1.16
N GLY A 40 37.37 2.94 -2.23
CA GLY A 40 37.36 1.48 -2.26
C GLY A 40 38.74 0.89 -2.51
N SER A 41 38.97 -0.36 -2.05
CA SER A 41 40.17 -1.13 -2.35
C SER A 41 40.27 -1.59 -3.81
N VAL A 42 39.19 -1.50 -4.58
CA VAL A 42 39.10 -1.89 -5.99
C VAL A 42 38.86 -0.65 -6.82
N GLU A 43 39.77 -0.37 -7.76
CA GLU A 43 39.62 0.73 -8.71
C GLU A 43 38.40 0.53 -9.62
N LEU A 44 37.63 1.58 -9.83
CA LEU A 44 36.52 1.59 -10.77
C LEU A 44 37.04 1.67 -12.22
N ILE A 45 36.45 0.90 -13.12
CA ILE A 45 36.85 0.80 -14.53
C ILE A 45 36.82 2.16 -15.25
N LYS A 46 35.88 3.04 -14.89
CA LYS A 46 35.83 4.42 -15.34
C LYS A 46 36.22 5.32 -14.18
N LYS A 47 36.97 6.39 -14.45
CA LYS A 47 37.32 7.38 -13.44
C LYS A 47 36.04 8.04 -12.91
N PRO A 48 35.69 7.83 -11.61
CA PRO A 48 34.51 8.41 -11.03
C PRO A 48 34.72 9.90 -10.70
N LEU A 49 33.63 10.64 -10.52
CA LEU A 49 33.68 11.84 -9.72
C LEU A 49 33.79 11.39 -8.26
N GLN A 50 34.94 11.70 -7.64
CA GLN A 50 35.17 11.34 -6.23
C GLN A 50 34.60 12.44 -5.34
N LEU A 51 33.74 12.04 -4.39
CA LEU A 51 33.19 12.93 -3.38
C LEU A 51 33.92 12.69 -2.06
N ASP A 52 34.29 13.77 -1.39
CA ASP A 52 34.97 13.68 -0.09
C ASP A 52 34.00 13.27 1.03
N ALA A 53 34.34 12.19 1.75
CA ALA A 53 33.50 11.63 2.80
C ALA A 53 33.35 12.58 4.01
N ASP A 54 34.37 13.37 4.32
CA ASP A 54 34.33 14.32 5.43
C ASP A 54 33.33 15.44 5.12
N THR A 55 33.35 15.96 3.91
CA THR A 55 32.39 16.96 3.44
C THR A 55 30.98 16.41 3.39
N LEU A 56 30.80 15.15 2.94
CA LEU A 56 29.50 14.48 2.92
C LEU A 56 28.91 14.26 4.32
N SER A 57 29.76 14.02 5.32
CA SER A 57 29.31 13.85 6.72
C SER A 57 28.68 15.11 7.30
N THR A 58 29.00 16.28 6.78
CA THR A 58 28.48 17.59 7.22
C THR A 58 27.13 17.94 6.57
N ILE A 59 26.65 17.17 5.60
CA ILE A 59 25.39 17.43 4.92
C ILE A 59 24.24 17.36 5.91
N SER A 60 23.49 18.46 6.01
CA SER A 60 22.27 18.55 6.81
C SER A 60 21.17 19.27 6.04
N PRO A 61 19.93 18.80 6.15
CA PRO A 61 18.77 19.48 5.55
C PRO A 61 18.56 20.89 6.08
N THR A 62 19.10 21.20 7.27
CA THR A 62 18.95 22.50 7.93
C THR A 62 19.98 23.53 7.50
N ASN A 63 21.06 23.10 6.82
CA ASN A 63 22.14 23.96 6.36
C ASN A 63 22.40 23.81 4.84
N PRO A 64 21.77 24.62 3.99
CA PRO A 64 21.93 24.56 2.53
C PRO A 64 23.37 24.72 2.05
N SER A 65 24.16 25.54 2.72
CA SER A 65 25.57 25.79 2.34
C SER A 65 26.43 24.52 2.42
N SER A 66 26.04 23.52 3.23
CA SER A 66 26.80 22.29 3.40
C SER A 66 26.76 21.37 2.17
N TYR A 67 25.73 21.45 1.33
CA TYR A 67 25.61 20.60 0.15
C TYR A 67 25.60 21.34 -1.19
N ASP A 68 25.45 22.66 -1.20
CA ASP A 68 25.37 23.46 -2.45
C ASP A 68 26.65 23.40 -3.27
N THR A 69 27.82 23.30 -2.63
CA THR A 69 29.11 23.16 -3.32
C THR A 69 29.20 21.82 -4.02
N ILE A 70 28.90 20.73 -3.30
CA ILE A 70 28.91 19.37 -3.86
C ILE A 70 27.86 19.23 -4.98
N ALA A 71 26.66 19.79 -4.78
CA ALA A 71 25.62 19.78 -5.79
C ALA A 71 26.05 20.49 -7.08
N SER A 72 26.78 21.62 -6.94
CA SER A 72 27.32 22.35 -8.10
C SER A 72 28.41 21.56 -8.83
N GLU A 73 29.26 20.85 -8.08
CA GLU A 73 30.30 19.99 -8.65
C GLU A 73 29.68 18.82 -9.43
N ILE A 74 28.68 18.16 -8.86
CA ILE A 74 27.95 17.08 -9.55
C ILE A 74 27.24 17.63 -10.80
N ALA A 75 26.57 18.80 -10.74
CA ALA A 75 25.92 19.42 -11.88
C ALA A 75 26.92 19.72 -13.01
N SER A 76 28.07 20.33 -12.68
CA SER A 76 29.13 20.62 -13.66
C SER A 76 29.71 19.34 -14.31
N TYR A 77 29.85 18.27 -13.49
CA TYR A 77 30.29 16.97 -14.00
C TYR A 77 29.27 16.38 -14.99
N ILE A 78 27.99 16.45 -14.67
CA ILE A 78 26.90 15.97 -15.52
C ILE A 78 26.87 16.74 -16.86
N GLU A 79 26.96 18.05 -16.81
CA GLU A 79 27.00 18.89 -18.02
C GLU A 79 28.17 18.56 -18.92
N ARG A 80 29.37 18.34 -18.33
CA ARG A 80 30.58 17.99 -19.08
C ARG A 80 30.54 16.61 -19.71
N VAL A 81 29.99 15.60 -18.99
CA VAL A 81 29.98 14.19 -19.42
C VAL A 81 28.74 13.85 -20.25
N ASN A 82 27.65 14.56 -20.04
CA ASN A 82 26.35 14.33 -20.67
C ASN A 82 25.92 12.83 -20.63
N PRO A 83 25.86 12.21 -19.46
CA PRO A 83 25.64 10.78 -19.36
C PRO A 83 24.17 10.42 -19.62
N LYS A 84 23.94 9.19 -20.11
CA LYS A 84 22.58 8.61 -20.21
C LYS A 84 22.10 8.00 -18.91
N GLU A 85 23.00 7.56 -18.06
CA GLU A 85 22.74 6.98 -16.73
C GLU A 85 23.89 7.28 -15.78
N ILE A 86 23.61 7.34 -14.49
CA ILE A 86 24.59 7.57 -13.43
C ILE A 86 24.52 6.46 -12.42
N TRP A 87 25.69 5.91 -12.05
CA TRP A 87 25.83 4.97 -10.95
C TRP A 87 26.56 5.66 -9.80
N ILE A 88 25.96 5.63 -8.61
CA ILE A 88 26.54 6.23 -7.40
C ILE A 88 26.93 5.11 -6.43
N GLU A 89 28.21 5.04 -6.10
CA GLU A 89 28.71 4.25 -4.98
C GLU A 89 28.60 5.08 -3.72
N TRP A 90 27.66 4.71 -2.84
CA TRP A 90 27.47 5.44 -1.60
C TRP A 90 28.25 4.83 -0.44
N ASN A 91 28.79 5.69 0.45
CA ASN A 91 29.53 5.26 1.61
C ASN A 91 28.65 4.49 2.60
N GLY A 92 29.09 3.28 2.97
CA GLY A 92 28.37 2.38 3.84
C GLY A 92 28.19 2.86 5.28
N MET A 93 28.94 3.88 5.72
CA MET A 93 28.89 4.44 7.07
C MET A 93 28.05 5.71 7.18
N LEU A 94 27.69 6.33 6.05
CA LEU A 94 26.89 7.56 6.00
C LEU A 94 25.40 7.25 5.96
N GLY A 95 24.57 8.13 6.54
CA GLY A 95 23.12 8.00 6.46
C GLY A 95 22.61 8.17 5.02
N PHE A 96 21.57 7.44 4.64
CA PHE A 96 20.97 7.57 3.31
C PHE A 96 20.34 8.94 3.10
N HIS A 97 19.88 9.60 4.16
CA HIS A 97 19.29 10.95 4.13
C HIS A 97 20.24 12.02 3.58
N GLN A 98 21.56 11.86 3.81
CA GLN A 98 22.56 12.80 3.31
C GLN A 98 22.62 12.76 1.77
N LEU A 99 22.59 11.55 1.20
CA LEU A 99 22.51 11.37 -0.24
C LEU A 99 21.19 11.92 -0.83
N GLU A 100 20.09 11.63 -0.15
CA GLU A 100 18.79 12.16 -0.58
C GLU A 100 18.77 13.69 -0.55
N THR A 101 19.25 14.32 0.54
CA THR A 101 19.35 15.77 0.65
C THR A 101 20.16 16.37 -0.48
N LEU A 102 21.28 15.73 -0.85
CA LEU A 102 22.14 16.15 -1.92
C LEU A 102 21.45 16.03 -3.29
N LEU A 103 20.90 14.86 -3.62
CA LEU A 103 20.29 14.60 -4.93
C LEU A 103 18.99 15.38 -5.17
N TYR A 104 18.24 15.67 -4.09
CA TYR A 104 17.03 16.48 -4.15
C TYR A 104 17.28 17.99 -3.96
N SER A 105 18.55 18.43 -3.92
CA SER A 105 18.88 19.86 -3.92
C SER A 105 18.28 20.55 -5.15
N GLU A 106 18.03 21.85 -5.06
CA GLU A 106 17.42 22.64 -6.12
C GLU A 106 18.18 22.53 -7.45
N LYS A 107 19.52 22.39 -7.38
CA LYS A 107 20.41 22.27 -8.54
C LYS A 107 20.34 20.90 -9.24
N LEU A 108 20.13 19.81 -8.52
CA LEU A 108 20.19 18.44 -9.05
C LEU A 108 18.81 17.83 -9.28
N SER A 109 17.79 18.26 -8.58
CA SER A 109 16.43 17.69 -8.63
C SER A 109 15.80 17.73 -10.03
N HIS A 110 16.20 18.69 -10.86
CA HIS A 110 15.72 18.83 -12.24
C HIS A 110 16.49 17.93 -13.23
N LEU A 111 17.71 17.54 -12.91
CA LEU A 111 18.61 16.78 -13.77
C LEU A 111 18.50 15.28 -13.52
N LEU A 112 18.36 14.87 -12.27
CA LEU A 112 18.49 13.50 -11.80
C LEU A 112 17.18 12.90 -11.33
N GLN A 113 17.04 11.59 -11.53
CA GLN A 113 15.94 10.81 -11.01
C GLN A 113 16.47 9.50 -10.41
N ILE A 114 16.28 9.29 -9.11
CA ILE A 114 16.63 8.01 -8.47
C ILE A 114 15.72 6.93 -9.05
N GLU A 115 16.34 5.96 -9.71
CA GLU A 115 15.64 4.85 -10.35
C GLU A 115 15.57 3.63 -9.42
N LYS A 116 16.72 3.24 -8.85
CA LYS A 116 16.84 2.10 -7.96
C LYS A 116 17.93 2.29 -6.92
N VAL A 117 17.66 1.76 -5.72
CA VAL A 117 18.63 1.64 -4.64
C VAL A 117 18.94 0.17 -4.42
N LEU A 118 20.20 -0.21 -4.64
CA LEU A 118 20.71 -1.57 -4.54
C LEU A 118 21.60 -1.67 -3.29
N TYR A 119 21.19 -2.50 -2.33
CA TYR A 119 21.98 -2.75 -1.11
C TYR A 119 22.75 -4.06 -1.24
N ILE A 120 24.08 -4.00 -1.14
CA ILE A 120 24.93 -5.19 -1.18
C ILE A 120 25.32 -5.58 0.23
N CYS A 121 25.07 -6.82 0.62
CA CYS A 121 25.45 -7.34 1.93
C CYS A 121 26.14 -8.70 1.83
N THR A 122 27.03 -8.93 2.80
CA THR A 122 27.70 -10.21 3.02
C THR A 122 27.04 -10.94 4.19
N ASP A 123 27.20 -12.27 4.24
CA ASP A 123 26.62 -13.07 5.33
C ASP A 123 27.21 -12.70 6.69
N GLN A 124 28.50 -12.39 6.74
CA GLN A 124 29.19 -11.94 7.95
C GLN A 124 28.60 -10.63 8.47
N PHE A 125 28.27 -9.69 7.56
CA PHE A 125 27.62 -8.45 7.95
C PHE A 125 26.25 -8.73 8.59
N VAL A 126 25.44 -9.57 7.95
CA VAL A 126 24.07 -9.86 8.41
C VAL A 126 24.05 -10.56 9.76
N SER A 127 24.99 -11.52 9.98
CA SER A 127 25.02 -12.31 11.22
C SER A 127 25.63 -11.59 12.41
N THR A 128 26.68 -10.78 12.18
CA THR A 128 27.54 -10.26 13.26
C THR A 128 27.34 -8.76 13.48
N ILE A 129 27.19 -8.00 12.42
CA ILE A 129 27.22 -6.53 12.48
C ILE A 129 25.82 -5.93 12.52
N LEU A 130 24.89 -6.43 11.71
CA LEU A 130 23.55 -5.88 11.56
C LEU A 130 22.76 -5.77 12.88
N PRO A 131 22.82 -6.71 13.83
CA PRO A 131 22.09 -6.59 15.10
C PRO A 131 22.58 -5.45 16.02
N GLY A 132 23.81 -4.99 15.84
CA GLY A 132 24.44 -3.94 16.65
C GLY A 132 24.58 -2.59 15.98
N LEU A 133 24.06 -2.44 14.75
CA LEU A 133 24.20 -1.21 13.98
C LEU A 133 23.28 -0.08 14.46
N GLY A 134 23.83 1.14 14.43
CA GLY A 134 23.06 2.36 14.59
C GLY A 134 22.08 2.61 13.44
N ASN A 135 21.10 3.48 13.70
CA ASN A 135 20.01 3.79 12.78
C ASN A 135 20.48 4.33 11.42
N ASP A 136 21.60 5.06 11.37
CA ASP A 136 22.09 5.69 10.13
C ASP A 136 22.52 4.66 9.08
N VAL A 137 23.22 3.60 9.49
CA VAL A 137 23.65 2.53 8.59
C VAL A 137 22.47 1.61 8.23
N ALA A 138 21.58 1.33 9.19
CA ALA A 138 20.36 0.57 8.95
C ALA A 138 19.42 1.29 7.96
N SER A 139 19.48 2.63 7.91
CA SER A 139 18.67 3.45 7.00
C SER A 139 18.88 3.10 5.52
N GLN A 140 20.10 2.78 5.14
CA GLN A 140 20.43 2.37 3.78
C GLN A 140 19.73 1.05 3.39
N LEU A 141 19.65 0.11 4.35
CA LEU A 141 18.97 -1.17 4.14
C LEU A 141 17.45 -0.98 4.02
N TYR A 142 16.87 -0.07 4.80
CA TYR A 142 15.44 0.27 4.71
C TYR A 142 15.06 0.96 3.40
N SER A 143 15.95 1.78 2.85
CA SER A 143 15.72 2.52 1.61
C SER A 143 15.99 1.70 0.34
N ALA A 144 16.50 0.46 0.49
CA ALA A 144 16.84 -0.39 -0.65
C ALA A 144 15.60 -0.94 -1.36
N ASP A 145 15.54 -0.81 -2.67
CA ASP A 145 14.58 -1.50 -3.54
C ASP A 145 14.95 -2.97 -3.77
N CYS A 146 16.25 -3.26 -3.76
CA CYS A 146 16.77 -4.60 -3.95
C CYS A 146 17.96 -4.84 -3.01
N ILE A 147 17.96 -6.01 -2.37
CA ILE A 147 19.04 -6.46 -1.50
C ILE A 147 19.75 -7.62 -2.20
N ILE A 148 21.05 -7.45 -2.41
CA ILE A 148 21.89 -8.44 -3.07
C ILE A 148 22.74 -9.16 -2.00
N THR A 149 22.59 -10.47 -1.91
CA THR A 149 23.30 -11.33 -0.96
C THR A 149 24.18 -12.32 -1.70
N LYS A 150 25.21 -12.85 -1.02
CA LYS A 150 26.04 -13.94 -1.56
C LYS A 150 25.38 -15.29 -1.36
N THR A 151 24.64 -15.48 -0.26
CA THR A 151 23.95 -16.74 0.06
C THR A 151 22.49 -16.48 0.48
N PRO A 152 21.59 -17.46 0.41
CA PRO A 152 20.20 -17.31 0.82
C PRO A 152 19.98 -17.42 2.35
N THR A 153 21.02 -17.66 3.13
CA THR A 153 20.95 -18.09 4.54
C THR A 153 20.22 -17.09 5.44
N HIS A 154 20.34 -15.80 5.16
CA HIS A 154 19.81 -14.73 6.02
C HIS A 154 18.62 -13.96 5.42
N HIS A 155 17.96 -14.50 4.39
CA HIS A 155 16.84 -13.83 3.74
C HIS A 155 15.68 -13.53 4.72
N ALA A 156 15.42 -14.42 5.68
CA ALA A 156 14.36 -14.23 6.67
C ALA A 156 14.65 -13.01 7.55
N LEU A 157 15.90 -12.88 8.04
CA LEU A 157 16.33 -11.76 8.86
C LEU A 157 16.31 -10.43 8.07
N LEU A 158 16.82 -10.42 6.85
CA LEU A 158 16.79 -9.22 5.98
C LEU A 158 15.37 -8.75 5.70
N ARG A 159 14.42 -9.66 5.57
CA ARG A 159 13.00 -9.33 5.42
C ARG A 159 12.38 -8.69 6.66
N THR A 160 12.94 -8.88 7.85
CA THR A 160 12.46 -8.18 9.06
C THR A 160 12.84 -6.70 9.04
N TYR A 161 13.99 -6.36 8.40
CA TYR A 161 14.42 -4.97 8.23
C TYR A 161 13.74 -4.30 7.03
N ASN A 162 13.68 -4.98 5.88
CA ASN A 162 13.01 -4.44 4.70
C ASN A 162 12.18 -5.55 4.02
N GLY A 163 10.87 -5.56 4.32
CA GLY A 163 9.93 -6.54 3.78
C GLY A 163 9.54 -6.29 2.32
N GLU A 164 9.77 -5.10 1.80
CA GLU A 164 9.37 -4.69 0.44
C GLU A 164 10.49 -4.90 -0.57
N ALA A 165 11.75 -4.92 -0.12
CA ALA A 165 12.91 -5.12 -0.98
C ALA A 165 12.91 -6.52 -1.63
N LYS A 166 13.25 -6.57 -2.91
CA LYS A 166 13.55 -7.84 -3.59
C LYS A 166 14.90 -8.36 -3.13
N ILE A 167 14.93 -9.52 -2.47
CA ILE A 167 16.19 -10.15 -2.07
C ILE A 167 16.63 -11.12 -3.17
N VAL A 168 17.82 -10.92 -3.70
CA VAL A 168 18.38 -11.71 -4.80
C VAL A 168 19.77 -12.19 -4.42
N THR A 169 20.04 -13.48 -4.65
CA THR A 169 21.35 -14.08 -4.38
C THR A 169 22.14 -14.12 -5.68
N GLN A 170 23.35 -13.54 -5.66
CA GLN A 170 24.31 -13.52 -6.78
C GLN A 170 23.63 -13.32 -8.16
N PRO A 171 22.96 -12.18 -8.40
CA PRO A 171 22.30 -11.99 -9.67
C PRO A 171 23.31 -11.85 -10.81
N SER A 172 23.04 -12.50 -11.94
CA SER A 172 23.77 -12.22 -13.17
C SER A 172 23.55 -10.77 -13.62
N PRO A 173 24.48 -10.14 -14.36
CA PRO A 173 24.32 -8.78 -14.87
C PRO A 173 23.01 -8.55 -15.64
N GLU A 174 22.57 -9.54 -16.42
CA GLU A 174 21.28 -9.51 -17.13
C GLU A 174 20.08 -9.43 -16.16
N LYS A 175 20.14 -10.17 -15.05
CA LYS A 175 19.10 -10.14 -14.04
C LYS A 175 19.06 -8.82 -13.28
N VAL A 176 20.24 -8.22 -13.05
CA VAL A 176 20.33 -6.86 -12.49
C VAL A 176 19.75 -5.83 -13.45
N GLU A 177 20.02 -5.96 -14.76
CA GLU A 177 19.43 -5.09 -15.76
C GLU A 177 17.88 -5.20 -15.76
N GLN A 178 17.34 -6.42 -15.65
CA GLN A 178 15.88 -6.62 -15.49
C GLN A 178 15.34 -6.00 -14.21
N LEU A 179 16.11 -6.05 -13.11
CA LEU A 179 15.74 -5.42 -11.84
C LEU A 179 15.80 -3.90 -11.90
N CYS A 180 16.78 -3.36 -12.66
CA CYS A 180 16.95 -1.93 -12.90
C CYS A 180 15.96 -1.38 -13.96
N ARG A 181 15.45 -2.25 -14.84
CA ARG A 181 14.43 -1.84 -15.81
C ARG A 181 13.18 -1.38 -15.07
N ASN A 182 12.66 -0.25 -15.47
CA ASN A 182 11.49 0.38 -14.83
C ASN A 182 10.42 -0.66 -14.48
N SER A 183 9.94 -0.60 -13.26
CA SER A 183 8.75 -1.33 -12.87
C SER A 183 7.66 -1.04 -13.90
N THR A 184 7.08 -2.09 -14.49
CA THR A 184 5.98 -2.01 -15.46
C THR A 184 4.72 -1.34 -14.88
N TRP A 185 4.78 -0.87 -13.64
CA TRP A 185 3.67 -0.25 -12.91
C TRP A 185 3.15 1.04 -13.58
N GLY A 186 4.02 1.83 -14.20
CA GLY A 186 3.58 2.99 -15.00
C GLY A 186 2.90 2.62 -16.33
N LEU A 187 3.09 1.39 -16.82
CA LEU A 187 2.41 0.86 -17.99
C LEU A 187 1.01 0.33 -17.69
N ILE A 188 0.74 -0.08 -16.45
CA ILE A 188 -0.50 -0.75 -16.07
C ILE A 188 -1.72 0.18 -16.19
N PRO A 189 -1.73 1.42 -15.66
CA PRO A 189 -2.84 2.33 -15.87
C PRO A 189 -3.03 2.65 -17.35
N ASN A 190 -1.94 2.78 -18.13
CA ASN A 190 -2.03 2.99 -19.58
C ASN A 190 -2.63 1.78 -20.30
N LEU A 191 -2.25 0.56 -19.93
CA LEU A 191 -2.83 -0.68 -20.48
C LEU A 191 -4.31 -0.82 -20.10
N LEU A 192 -4.72 -0.41 -18.91
CA LEU A 192 -6.13 -0.38 -18.50
C LEU A 192 -6.92 0.63 -19.31
N VAL A 193 -6.41 1.84 -19.49
CA VAL A 193 -7.04 2.87 -20.33
C VAL A 193 -7.12 2.39 -21.77
N ILE A 194 -6.06 1.81 -22.32
CA ILE A 194 -6.05 1.21 -23.67
C ILE A 194 -7.03 0.05 -23.75
N GLY A 195 -7.09 -0.82 -22.76
CA GLY A 195 -8.04 -1.94 -22.69
C GLY A 195 -9.49 -1.47 -22.68
N ILE A 196 -9.82 -0.47 -21.88
CA ILE A 196 -11.16 0.13 -21.81
C ILE A 196 -11.52 0.84 -23.11
N THR A 197 -10.61 1.64 -23.68
CA THR A 197 -10.85 2.34 -24.96
C THR A 197 -10.97 1.36 -26.12
N THR A 198 -10.13 0.33 -26.18
CA THR A 198 -10.21 -0.74 -27.19
C THR A 198 -11.52 -1.50 -27.05
N TYR A 199 -11.96 -1.79 -25.84
CA TYR A 199 -13.25 -2.43 -25.60
C TYR A 199 -14.42 -1.53 -26.07
N ILE A 200 -14.41 -0.24 -25.74
CA ILE A 200 -15.43 0.71 -26.20
C ILE A 200 -15.48 0.74 -27.75
N LEU A 201 -14.32 0.77 -28.39
CA LEU A 201 -14.21 0.73 -29.85
C LEU A 201 -14.73 -0.58 -30.46
N LEU A 202 -14.40 -1.73 -29.84
CA LEU A 202 -14.90 -3.04 -30.27
C LEU A 202 -16.41 -3.15 -30.11
N VAL A 203 -16.97 -2.69 -28.99
CA VAL A 203 -18.43 -2.70 -28.75
C VAL A 203 -19.16 -1.78 -29.72
N THR A 204 -18.59 -0.64 -30.07
CA THR A 204 -19.18 0.27 -31.06
C THR A 204 -19.10 -0.27 -32.50
N ALA A 205 -18.00 -0.98 -32.83
CA ALA A 205 -17.76 -1.55 -34.14
C ALA A 205 -18.52 -2.86 -34.40
N PHE A 206 -18.59 -3.73 -33.36
CA PHE A 206 -19.16 -5.09 -33.46
C PHE A 206 -20.42 -5.28 -32.60
N ARG A 207 -21.31 -4.31 -32.61
CA ARG A 207 -22.50 -4.21 -31.74
C ARG A 207 -23.41 -5.44 -31.74
N HIS A 208 -23.37 -6.28 -32.78
CA HIS A 208 -24.26 -7.43 -32.97
C HIS A 208 -23.61 -8.81 -32.71
N ASP A 209 -22.30 -8.91 -32.65
CA ASP A 209 -21.61 -10.22 -32.65
C ASP A 209 -21.06 -10.63 -31.29
N ILE A 210 -21.10 -9.75 -30.26
CA ILE A 210 -20.53 -10.06 -28.92
C ILE A 210 -21.61 -10.76 -28.08
N PRO A 211 -21.32 -11.94 -27.49
CA PRO A 211 -22.25 -12.59 -26.57
C PRO A 211 -22.65 -11.68 -25.41
N TYR A 212 -23.95 -11.60 -25.13
CA TYR A 212 -24.52 -10.74 -24.07
C TYR A 212 -23.82 -10.88 -22.73
N SER A 213 -23.40 -12.10 -22.35
CA SER A 213 -22.70 -12.36 -21.09
C SER A 213 -21.34 -11.65 -21.03
N ILE A 214 -20.59 -11.65 -22.13
CA ILE A 214 -19.27 -10.99 -22.21
C ILE A 214 -19.44 -9.47 -22.12
N HIS A 215 -20.37 -8.93 -22.89
CA HIS A 215 -20.69 -7.51 -22.84
C HIS A 215 -21.09 -7.06 -21.43
N HIS A 216 -21.89 -7.86 -20.74
CA HIS A 216 -22.34 -7.55 -19.38
C HIS A 216 -21.19 -7.62 -18.36
N CYS A 217 -20.27 -8.58 -18.46
CA CYS A 217 -19.07 -8.62 -17.64
C CYS A 217 -18.21 -7.35 -17.80
N PHE A 218 -17.97 -6.93 -19.03
CA PHE A 218 -17.17 -5.73 -19.29
C PHE A 218 -17.86 -4.44 -18.82
N ALA A 219 -19.17 -4.35 -18.97
CA ALA A 219 -19.95 -3.22 -18.47
C ALA A 219 -19.83 -3.10 -16.94
N ILE A 220 -19.89 -4.23 -16.22
CA ILE A 220 -19.70 -4.29 -14.77
C ILE A 220 -18.29 -3.87 -14.39
N ILE A 221 -17.24 -4.41 -15.03
CA ILE A 221 -15.84 -4.05 -14.75
C ILE A 221 -15.64 -2.56 -14.95
N THR A 222 -16.07 -2.03 -16.10
CA THR A 222 -15.89 -0.62 -16.44
C THR A 222 -16.61 0.29 -15.46
N GLY A 223 -17.85 -0.04 -15.09
CA GLY A 223 -18.64 0.70 -14.11
C GLY A 223 -17.95 0.75 -12.76
N LEU A 224 -17.52 -0.40 -12.25
CA LEU A 224 -16.80 -0.51 -10.96
C LEU A 224 -15.48 0.26 -10.95
N VAL A 225 -14.70 0.17 -12.02
CA VAL A 225 -13.40 0.88 -12.11
C VAL A 225 -13.61 2.39 -12.15
N ILE A 226 -14.55 2.88 -12.97
CA ILE A 226 -14.86 4.33 -13.07
C ILE A 226 -15.36 4.86 -11.72
N GLU A 227 -16.26 4.14 -11.06
CA GLU A 227 -16.77 4.51 -9.73
C GLU A 227 -15.65 4.55 -8.68
N ALA A 228 -14.69 3.61 -8.75
CA ALA A 228 -13.62 3.49 -7.76
C ALA A 228 -12.51 4.56 -7.88
N ILE A 229 -12.21 5.05 -9.09
CA ILE A 229 -11.11 5.99 -9.34
C ILE A 229 -11.09 7.19 -8.39
N PRO A 230 -12.18 7.99 -8.23
CA PRO A 230 -12.15 9.15 -7.34
C PRO A 230 -11.92 8.77 -5.88
N PHE A 231 -12.47 7.64 -5.43
CA PHE A 231 -12.30 7.19 -4.05
C PHE A 231 -10.92 6.60 -3.78
N LEU A 232 -10.32 5.90 -4.73
CA LEU A 232 -8.94 5.44 -4.63
C LEU A 232 -7.96 6.61 -4.58
N LEU A 233 -8.22 7.67 -5.38
CA LEU A 233 -7.45 8.91 -5.30
C LEU A 233 -7.57 9.56 -3.92
N LEU A 234 -8.79 9.70 -3.40
CA LEU A 234 -8.99 10.23 -2.04
C LEU A 234 -8.29 9.39 -0.98
N GLY A 235 -8.31 8.06 -1.10
CA GLY A 235 -7.62 7.14 -0.21
C GLY A 235 -6.10 7.31 -0.24
N THR A 236 -5.50 7.42 -1.41
CA THR A 236 -4.05 7.63 -1.58
C THR A 236 -3.63 9.02 -1.11
N VAL A 237 -4.43 10.05 -1.37
CA VAL A 237 -4.23 11.39 -0.81
C VAL A 237 -4.30 11.36 0.72
N GLY A 238 -5.33 10.72 1.29
CA GLY A 238 -5.51 10.58 2.74
C GLY A 238 -4.37 9.82 3.40
N SER A 239 -3.93 8.70 2.83
CA SER A 239 -2.77 7.92 3.27
C SER A 239 -1.50 8.80 3.28
N THR A 240 -1.28 9.55 2.21
CA THR A 240 -0.16 10.46 2.06
C THR A 240 -0.22 11.61 3.07
N VAL A 241 -1.39 12.21 3.28
CA VAL A 241 -1.60 13.27 4.30
C VAL A 241 -1.29 12.74 5.70
N ILE A 242 -1.79 11.57 6.07
CA ILE A 242 -1.47 10.94 7.35
C ILE A 242 0.03 10.70 7.46
N ARG A 243 0.68 10.21 6.41
CA ARG A 243 2.10 9.86 6.41
C ARG A 243 3.03 11.07 6.49
N TYR A 244 2.72 12.17 5.81
CA TYR A 244 3.63 13.31 5.69
C TYR A 244 3.23 14.53 6.52
N PHE A 245 1.95 14.77 6.75
CA PHE A 245 1.47 15.99 7.39
C PHE A 245 1.00 15.81 8.83
N VAL A 246 0.54 14.61 9.20
CA VAL A 246 0.05 14.40 10.57
C VAL A 246 1.23 14.05 11.49
N PRO A 247 1.54 14.87 12.53
CA PRO A 247 2.60 14.55 13.46
C PRO A 247 2.29 13.26 14.22
N GLN A 248 3.26 12.36 14.32
CA GLN A 248 3.10 11.08 15.01
C GLN A 248 2.63 11.27 16.47
N LYS A 249 3.13 12.34 17.14
CA LYS A 249 2.71 12.68 18.52
C LYS A 249 1.19 12.90 18.64
N VAL A 250 0.57 13.54 17.65
CA VAL A 250 -0.90 13.76 17.63
C VAL A 250 -1.63 12.45 17.42
N LEU A 251 -1.15 11.63 16.46
CA LEU A 251 -1.74 10.34 16.14
C LEU A 251 -1.66 9.38 17.35
N LEU A 252 -0.48 9.27 17.98
CA LEU A 252 -0.28 8.43 19.16
C LEU A 252 -1.06 8.95 20.37
N LYS A 253 -1.22 10.27 20.54
CA LYS A 253 -2.04 10.84 21.62
C LYS A 253 -3.52 10.51 21.46
N LEU A 254 -4.04 10.47 20.23
CA LEU A 254 -5.45 10.22 19.93
C LEU A 254 -5.77 8.72 19.84
N LEU A 255 -4.90 7.94 19.21
CA LEU A 255 -5.16 6.55 18.79
C LEU A 255 -4.11 5.56 19.31
N GLY A 256 -3.02 6.02 19.97
CA GLY A 256 -1.87 5.20 20.32
C GLY A 256 -2.07 4.25 21.50
N ASP A 257 -3.08 4.47 22.30
CA ASP A 257 -3.33 3.66 23.49
C ASP A 257 -4.47 2.67 23.28
N HIS A 258 -4.44 1.56 24.03
CA HIS A 258 -5.58 0.65 24.14
C HIS A 258 -6.68 1.18 25.11
N SER A 259 -6.83 2.50 25.22
CA SER A 259 -7.83 3.13 26.06
C SER A 259 -9.18 3.22 25.33
N TRP A 260 -10.27 3.24 26.08
CA TRP A 260 -11.61 3.45 25.51
C TRP A 260 -11.73 4.77 24.76
N LYS A 261 -10.92 5.78 25.14
CA LYS A 261 -10.83 7.07 24.41
C LYS A 261 -10.31 6.88 22.99
N SER A 262 -9.27 6.06 22.80
CA SER A 262 -8.70 5.75 21.46
C SER A 262 -9.70 4.96 20.61
N TYR A 263 -10.46 4.04 21.20
CA TYR A 263 -11.53 3.35 20.47
C TYR A 263 -12.66 4.31 20.06
N GLY A 264 -13.09 5.20 20.96
CA GLY A 264 -14.06 6.25 20.63
C GLY A 264 -13.56 7.22 19.54
N ALA A 265 -12.29 7.64 19.62
CA ALA A 265 -11.67 8.49 18.61
C ALA A 265 -11.59 7.79 17.25
N ALA A 266 -11.25 6.49 17.21
CA ALA A 266 -11.23 5.70 15.99
C ALA A 266 -12.61 5.59 15.33
N MET A 267 -13.66 5.40 16.14
CA MET A 267 -15.03 5.38 15.65
C MET A 267 -15.42 6.75 15.06
N ILE A 268 -15.23 7.84 15.79
CA ILE A 268 -15.64 9.19 15.35
C ILE A 268 -14.84 9.64 14.12
N SER A 269 -13.55 9.29 14.03
CA SER A 269 -12.72 9.67 12.87
C SER A 269 -13.20 9.03 11.58
N GLY A 270 -13.83 7.86 11.63
CA GLY A 270 -14.48 7.23 10.49
C GLY A 270 -15.64 8.06 9.91
N PHE A 271 -16.38 8.79 10.75
CA PHE A 271 -17.45 9.70 10.30
C PHE A 271 -16.90 10.96 9.61
N ALA A 272 -15.77 11.45 10.07
CA ALA A 272 -15.18 12.69 9.54
C ALA A 272 -14.58 12.53 8.13
N LEU A 273 -14.30 11.30 7.72
CA LEU A 273 -13.70 10.98 6.43
C LEU A 273 -14.72 10.21 5.56
N PRO A 274 -15.40 10.87 4.61
CA PRO A 274 -16.34 10.20 3.71
C PRO A 274 -15.58 9.36 2.66
N ILE A 275 -14.98 8.27 3.13
CA ILE A 275 -14.11 7.39 2.34
C ILE A 275 -14.85 6.07 2.11
N CYS A 276 -14.75 5.53 0.89
CA CYS A 276 -15.32 4.22 0.56
C CYS A 276 -14.45 3.07 1.12
N ASP A 277 -15.04 1.89 1.12
CA ASP A 277 -14.45 0.64 1.66
C ASP A 277 -13.08 0.31 1.06
N CYS A 278 -12.88 0.60 -0.24
CA CYS A 278 -11.63 0.30 -0.94
C CYS A 278 -10.48 1.23 -0.52
N ALA A 279 -10.80 2.50 -0.22
CA ALA A 279 -9.82 3.52 0.10
C ALA A 279 -9.39 3.51 1.57
N ILE A 280 -10.14 2.82 2.45
CA ILE A 280 -9.83 2.72 3.87
C ILE A 280 -8.61 1.83 4.15
N ILE A 281 -8.31 0.85 3.28
CA ILE A 281 -7.21 -0.10 3.49
C ILE A 281 -5.83 0.56 3.46
N PRO A 282 -5.49 1.46 2.51
CA PRO A 282 -4.26 2.25 2.57
C PRO A 282 -4.12 3.08 3.85
N LEU A 283 -5.23 3.70 4.30
CA LEU A 283 -5.23 4.46 5.54
C LEU A 283 -5.00 3.56 6.76
N PHE A 284 -5.66 2.40 6.81
CA PHE A 284 -5.43 1.39 7.83
C PHE A 284 -3.95 0.99 7.89
N LYS A 285 -3.33 0.71 6.72
CA LYS A 285 -1.90 0.42 6.65
C LYS A 285 -1.07 1.59 7.20
N ALA A 286 -1.35 2.82 6.77
CA ALA A 286 -0.63 4.00 7.22
C ALA A 286 -0.71 4.22 8.74
N LEU A 287 -1.85 3.90 9.36
CA LEU A 287 -2.02 3.96 10.82
C LEU A 287 -1.20 2.88 11.53
N VAL A 288 -1.24 1.64 11.02
CA VAL A 288 -0.48 0.52 11.59
C VAL A 288 1.02 0.75 11.45
N ASP A 289 1.50 1.23 10.29
CA ASP A 289 2.91 1.56 10.04
C ASP A 289 3.42 2.66 11.00
N ARG A 290 2.51 3.53 11.48
CA ARG A 290 2.82 4.59 12.47
C ARG A 290 2.70 4.15 13.93
N GLY A 291 2.57 2.87 14.18
CA GLY A 291 2.56 2.31 15.53
C GLY A 291 1.22 2.42 16.26
N ILE A 292 0.12 2.71 15.56
CA ILE A 292 -1.22 2.63 16.15
C ILE A 292 -1.54 1.16 16.44
N PRO A 293 -2.07 0.84 17.64
CA PRO A 293 -2.44 -0.53 17.98
C PRO A 293 -3.37 -1.13 16.93
N LEU A 294 -3.07 -2.36 16.50
CA LEU A 294 -3.80 -3.04 15.44
C LEU A 294 -5.32 -3.06 15.70
N SER A 295 -5.74 -3.30 16.94
CA SER A 295 -7.16 -3.32 17.31
C SER A 295 -7.85 -1.97 17.10
N VAL A 296 -7.16 -0.86 17.37
CA VAL A 296 -7.70 0.49 17.16
C VAL A 296 -7.76 0.83 15.67
N ALA A 297 -6.70 0.49 14.93
CA ALA A 297 -6.68 0.66 13.47
C ALA A 297 -7.74 -0.20 12.77
N LEU A 298 -7.98 -1.44 13.25
CA LEU A 298 -9.06 -2.30 12.76
C LEU A 298 -10.44 -1.70 13.03
N LEU A 299 -10.65 -1.16 14.23
CA LEU A 299 -11.92 -0.50 14.54
C LEU A 299 -12.18 0.67 13.58
N PHE A 300 -11.17 1.50 13.33
CA PHE A 300 -11.25 2.57 12.34
C PHE A 300 -11.62 2.04 10.96
N MET A 301 -10.93 0.99 10.50
CA MET A 301 -11.17 0.38 9.18
C MET A 301 -12.60 -0.16 9.03
N LEU A 302 -13.12 -0.85 10.06
CA LEU A 302 -14.43 -1.50 10.01
C LEU A 302 -15.59 -0.54 10.31
N ALA A 303 -15.39 0.47 11.16
CA ALA A 303 -16.43 1.43 11.52
C ALA A 303 -16.67 2.47 10.41
N SER A 304 -15.60 2.91 9.72
CA SER A 304 -15.69 4.00 8.74
C SER A 304 -16.76 3.79 7.66
N PRO A 305 -16.84 2.64 6.97
CA PRO A 305 -17.85 2.45 5.94
C PRO A 305 -19.28 2.35 6.49
N ILE A 306 -19.45 1.97 7.75
CA ILE A 306 -20.78 1.87 8.41
C ILE A 306 -21.32 3.25 8.77
N ILE A 307 -20.47 4.12 9.32
CA ILE A 307 -20.88 5.46 9.78
C ILE A 307 -20.69 6.54 8.71
N ASN A 308 -20.28 6.16 7.51
CA ASN A 308 -20.18 7.09 6.39
C ASN A 308 -21.53 7.76 6.13
N PRO A 309 -21.61 9.10 6.11
CA PRO A 309 -22.87 9.83 5.88
C PRO A 309 -23.59 9.40 4.60
N VAL A 310 -22.85 9.07 3.54
CA VAL A 310 -23.42 8.63 2.26
C VAL A 310 -24.08 7.26 2.40
N THR A 311 -23.47 6.34 3.14
CA THR A 311 -24.02 4.99 3.42
C THR A 311 -25.27 5.09 4.30
N ILE A 312 -25.28 6.00 5.28
CA ILE A 312 -26.45 6.25 6.12
C ILE A 312 -27.60 6.78 5.29
N LEU A 313 -27.35 7.81 4.46
CA LEU A 313 -28.35 8.42 3.60
C LEU A 313 -28.90 7.45 2.54
N SER A 314 -28.03 6.63 1.92
CA SER A 314 -28.44 5.62 0.95
C SER A 314 -29.35 4.56 1.57
N THR A 315 -29.07 4.14 2.81
CA THR A 315 -29.93 3.18 3.53
C THR A 315 -31.26 3.80 3.91
N TRP A 316 -31.24 5.03 4.38
CA TRP A 316 -32.47 5.78 4.70
C TRP A 316 -33.38 5.92 3.46
N TYR A 317 -32.79 6.29 2.32
CA TYR A 317 -33.50 6.44 1.06
C TYR A 317 -34.04 5.11 0.50
N ALA A 318 -33.27 4.02 0.64
CA ALA A 318 -33.68 2.71 0.15
C ALA A 318 -34.84 2.10 0.95
N PHE A 319 -34.95 2.42 2.26
CA PHE A 319 -35.96 1.86 3.16
C PHE A 319 -36.84 2.95 3.79
N PRO A 320 -37.62 3.71 2.98
CA PRO A 320 -38.45 4.80 3.48
C PRO A 320 -39.55 4.30 4.43
N ASP A 321 -40.04 3.06 4.21
CA ASP A 321 -41.07 2.42 5.02
C ASP A 321 -40.55 1.98 6.41
N ASN A 322 -39.23 1.85 6.59
CA ASN A 322 -38.60 1.45 7.83
C ASN A 322 -37.29 2.23 8.09
N PRO A 323 -37.36 3.53 8.45
CA PRO A 323 -36.17 4.35 8.68
C PRO A 323 -35.33 3.87 9.87
N MET A 324 -35.94 3.13 10.80
CA MET A 324 -35.27 2.51 11.95
C MET A 324 -34.19 1.49 11.52
N LEU A 325 -34.35 0.89 10.33
CA LEU A 325 -33.36 -0.06 9.77
C LEU A 325 -31.99 0.61 9.59
N SER A 326 -31.96 1.88 9.17
CA SER A 326 -30.69 2.64 9.07
C SER A 326 -30.02 2.82 10.44
N LEU A 327 -30.79 3.10 11.49
CA LEU A 327 -30.28 3.22 12.85
C LEU A 327 -29.74 1.88 13.36
N TRP A 328 -30.48 0.79 13.17
CA TRP A 328 -30.04 -0.56 13.54
C TRP A 328 -28.78 -0.98 12.79
N ARG A 329 -28.66 -0.63 11.50
CA ARG A 329 -27.44 -0.87 10.72
C ARG A 329 -26.23 -0.21 11.38
N ILE A 330 -26.35 1.05 11.83
CA ILE A 330 -25.26 1.77 12.51
C ILE A 330 -24.94 1.09 13.86
N VAL A 331 -25.93 0.86 14.70
CA VAL A 331 -25.73 0.31 16.05
C VAL A 331 -25.12 -1.08 16.00
N LEU A 332 -25.71 -1.97 15.23
CA LEU A 332 -25.22 -3.35 15.09
C LEU A 332 -23.89 -3.41 14.35
N GLY A 333 -23.71 -2.60 13.29
CA GLY A 333 -22.46 -2.55 12.53
C GLY A 333 -21.30 -2.03 13.38
N LEU A 334 -21.49 -0.96 14.15
CA LEU A 334 -20.49 -0.49 15.11
C LEU A 334 -20.22 -1.49 16.22
N GLY A 335 -21.25 -2.18 16.69
CA GLY A 335 -21.12 -3.28 17.65
C GLY A 335 -20.23 -4.40 17.10
N VAL A 336 -20.47 -4.84 15.87
CA VAL A 336 -19.63 -5.83 15.18
C VAL A 336 -18.19 -5.33 15.03
N ALA A 337 -17.98 -4.10 14.57
CA ALA A 337 -16.65 -3.50 14.41
C ALA A 337 -15.87 -3.49 15.73
N LEU A 338 -16.54 -3.09 16.82
CA LEU A 338 -15.96 -3.06 18.16
C LEU A 338 -15.61 -4.47 18.67
N LEU A 339 -16.51 -5.44 18.54
CA LEU A 339 -16.28 -6.81 18.98
C LEU A 339 -15.14 -7.48 18.21
N VAL A 340 -15.07 -7.26 16.90
CA VAL A 340 -13.95 -7.73 16.07
C VAL A 340 -12.63 -7.08 16.56
N ALA A 341 -12.59 -5.78 16.75
CA ALA A 341 -11.40 -5.07 17.24
C ALA A 341 -10.96 -5.58 18.62
N LEU A 342 -11.90 -5.81 19.54
CA LEU A 342 -11.64 -6.39 20.87
C LEU A 342 -11.14 -7.84 20.78
N SER A 343 -11.64 -8.64 19.84
CA SER A 343 -11.14 -10.00 19.59
C SER A 343 -9.64 -9.99 19.26
N PHE A 344 -9.18 -9.02 18.46
CA PHE A 344 -7.75 -8.86 18.15
C PHE A 344 -6.94 -8.25 19.30
N ARG A 345 -7.56 -7.55 20.22
CA ARG A 345 -6.93 -7.07 21.45
C ARG A 345 -6.67 -8.21 22.44
N PHE A 346 -7.70 -9.06 22.71
CA PHE A 346 -7.61 -10.12 23.74
C PHE A 346 -6.83 -11.35 23.26
N TRP A 347 -6.88 -11.64 21.96
CA TRP A 347 -6.11 -12.71 21.34
C TRP A 347 -5.22 -12.12 20.21
N PRO A 348 -4.09 -11.50 20.57
CA PRO A 348 -3.18 -10.97 19.55
C PRO A 348 -2.62 -12.11 18.71
N LEU A 349 -2.45 -11.85 17.41
CA LEU A 349 -1.68 -12.76 16.56
C LEU A 349 -0.21 -12.66 16.96
N SER A 350 0.47 -13.81 16.98
CA SER A 350 1.91 -13.85 17.28
C SER A 350 2.67 -12.84 16.39
N THR A 351 3.52 -12.04 17.01
CA THR A 351 4.32 -10.99 16.34
C THR A 351 5.22 -11.54 15.23
N SER A 352 5.58 -12.83 15.29
CA SER A 352 6.31 -13.52 14.23
C SER A 352 5.50 -13.70 12.93
N THR A 353 4.17 -13.67 13.02
CA THR A 353 3.27 -13.81 11.87
C THR A 353 2.88 -12.46 11.26
N MET A 354 2.98 -11.40 12.04
CA MET A 354 2.70 -10.04 11.58
C MET A 354 4.03 -9.36 11.23
N LYS A 355 4.16 -8.96 9.99
CA LYS A 355 5.19 -8.00 9.54
C LYS A 355 4.88 -6.57 10.04
N VAL A 356 4.33 -6.46 11.26
CA VAL A 356 4.08 -5.17 11.90
C VAL A 356 5.38 -4.70 12.50
N ARG A 357 5.89 -3.60 12.04
CA ARG A 357 7.02 -2.90 12.64
C ARG A 357 6.63 -2.48 14.05
N THR A 358 7.26 -3.07 15.06
CA THR A 358 7.07 -2.64 16.46
C THR A 358 7.62 -1.23 16.68
N PRO A 359 7.02 -0.42 17.59
CA PRO A 359 7.44 0.98 17.84
C PRO A 359 8.88 1.15 18.35
N GLN A 360 9.55 0.07 18.75
CA GLN A 360 10.96 0.10 19.16
C GLN A 360 11.95 0.27 18.00
N ASN A 361 11.50 0.04 16.77
CA ASN A 361 12.25 0.35 15.56
C ASN A 361 11.55 1.50 14.85
N LEU A 362 11.73 2.71 15.36
CA LEU A 362 11.39 3.94 14.63
C LEU A 362 11.92 3.78 13.21
N SER A 363 11.02 3.71 12.24
CA SER A 363 11.44 3.58 10.87
C SER A 363 12.21 4.86 10.53
N TYR A 364 13.31 4.69 9.84
CA TYR A 364 14.14 5.79 9.37
C TYR A 364 13.33 6.88 8.63
N GLU A 365 12.24 6.53 7.96
CA GLU A 365 11.27 7.51 7.43
C GLU A 365 10.71 8.44 8.51
N GLU A 366 10.60 7.99 9.75
CA GLU A 366 10.10 8.82 10.87
C GLU A 366 11.20 9.71 11.45
N ILE A 367 12.46 9.25 11.47
CA ILE A 367 13.61 10.06 11.87
C ILE A 367 13.88 11.11 10.79
N VAL A 368 13.76 10.76 9.51
CA VAL A 368 13.86 11.70 8.38
C VAL A 368 12.71 12.68 8.38
N LEU A 369 11.50 12.26 8.73
CA LEU A 369 10.33 13.17 8.85
C LEU A 369 10.42 14.05 10.10
N GLU A 370 11.03 13.62 11.20
CA GLU A 370 11.33 14.51 12.34
C GLU A 370 12.48 15.48 12.06
N SER A 371 13.51 15.07 11.33
CA SER A 371 14.57 15.95 10.86
C SER A 371 14.16 16.81 9.67
N ALA A 372 13.28 16.32 8.79
CA ALA A 372 12.64 17.08 7.71
C ALA A 372 11.49 18.02 8.16
N LYS A 373 11.36 18.32 9.45
CA LYS A 373 10.63 19.50 9.94
C LYS A 373 11.19 20.82 9.43
N SER A 374 12.27 20.78 8.66
CA SER A 374 12.75 21.86 7.83
C SER A 374 11.94 21.94 6.53
N LYS A 375 10.95 22.78 6.52
CA LYS A 375 10.30 23.64 5.52
C LYS A 375 10.19 23.29 4.02
N HIS A 376 10.72 22.17 3.51
CA HIS A 376 10.56 21.76 2.10
C HIS A 376 10.16 20.30 1.98
N ILE A 377 8.85 20.04 2.02
CA ILE A 377 8.30 18.76 1.52
C ILE A 377 8.45 18.83 0.00
N ASP A 378 9.29 17.96 -0.56
CA ASP A 378 9.45 17.86 -2.01
C ASP A 378 8.13 17.35 -2.62
N LYS A 379 7.37 18.29 -3.20
CA LYS A 379 6.07 18.02 -3.82
C LYS A 379 6.16 16.91 -4.89
N LYS A 380 7.33 16.79 -5.54
CA LYS A 380 7.55 15.80 -6.58
C LYS A 380 7.67 14.39 -6.01
N ARG A 381 8.38 14.22 -4.89
CA ARG A 381 8.50 12.94 -4.18
C ARG A 381 7.14 12.46 -3.67
N LEU A 382 6.35 13.40 -3.13
CA LEU A 382 4.99 13.15 -2.70
C LEU A 382 4.11 12.64 -3.85
N LEU A 383 4.17 13.31 -5.01
CA LEU A 383 3.40 12.93 -6.19
C LEU A 383 3.82 11.56 -6.75
N ILE A 384 5.12 11.26 -6.83
CA ILE A 384 5.62 9.96 -7.27
C ILE A 384 5.15 8.84 -6.35
N HIS A 385 5.17 9.07 -5.04
CA HIS A 385 4.67 8.09 -4.06
C HIS A 385 3.16 7.85 -4.23
N MET A 386 2.39 8.92 -4.37
CA MET A 386 0.95 8.84 -4.62
C MET A 386 0.63 8.10 -5.92
N GLU A 387 1.34 8.41 -7.01
CA GLU A 387 1.17 7.74 -8.30
C GLU A 387 1.45 6.23 -8.20
N LYS A 388 2.53 5.86 -7.52
CA LYS A 388 2.91 4.45 -7.30
C LYS A 388 1.84 3.72 -6.48
N GLU A 389 1.39 4.29 -5.36
CA GLU A 389 0.37 3.69 -4.49
C GLU A 389 -0.98 3.59 -5.23
N PHE A 390 -1.39 4.66 -5.92
CA PHE A 390 -2.61 4.68 -6.73
C PHE A 390 -2.60 3.63 -7.83
N SER A 391 -1.51 3.54 -8.61
CA SER A 391 -1.38 2.57 -9.70
C SER A 391 -1.44 1.13 -9.19
N GLN A 392 -0.83 0.84 -8.05
CA GLN A 392 -0.91 -0.46 -7.41
C GLN A 392 -2.35 -0.81 -7.02
N LEU A 393 -3.02 0.10 -6.33
CA LEU A 393 -4.40 -0.09 -5.89
C LEU A 393 -5.36 -0.27 -7.07
N LEU A 394 -5.22 0.55 -8.11
CA LEU A 394 -6.05 0.47 -9.32
C LEU A 394 -5.88 -0.88 -10.02
N PHE A 395 -4.65 -1.38 -10.12
CA PHE A 395 -4.40 -2.71 -10.70
C PHE A 395 -5.10 -3.82 -9.92
N TYR A 396 -4.91 -3.86 -8.61
CA TYR A 396 -5.51 -4.92 -7.80
C TYR A 396 -7.02 -4.81 -7.73
N PHE A 397 -7.55 -3.59 -7.71
CA PHE A 397 -8.97 -3.35 -7.80
C PHE A 397 -9.55 -3.85 -9.12
N SER A 398 -8.88 -3.59 -10.24
CA SER A 398 -9.32 -4.04 -11.56
C SER A 398 -9.31 -5.57 -11.69
N MET A 399 -8.30 -6.23 -11.11
CA MET A 399 -8.26 -7.70 -11.05
C MET A 399 -9.44 -8.25 -10.23
N ALA A 400 -9.71 -7.65 -9.08
CA ALA A 400 -10.85 -8.04 -8.23
C ALA A 400 -12.20 -7.79 -8.93
N ALA A 401 -12.35 -6.65 -9.61
CA ALA A 401 -13.53 -6.32 -10.41
C ALA A 401 -13.77 -7.33 -11.55
N GLY A 402 -12.68 -7.82 -12.17
CA GLY A 402 -12.74 -8.90 -13.16
C GLY A 402 -13.34 -10.19 -12.60
N VAL A 403 -12.81 -10.66 -11.47
CA VAL A 403 -13.36 -11.85 -10.78
C VAL A 403 -14.82 -11.64 -10.40
N LEU A 404 -15.13 -10.48 -9.84
CA LEU A 404 -16.49 -10.13 -9.41
C LEU A 404 -17.49 -10.10 -10.57
N SER A 405 -17.12 -9.55 -11.73
CA SER A 405 -18.01 -9.50 -12.90
C SER A 405 -18.44 -10.89 -13.35
N VAL A 406 -17.50 -11.86 -13.33
CA VAL A 406 -17.79 -13.27 -13.65
C VAL A 406 -18.76 -13.86 -12.64
N VAL A 407 -18.53 -13.64 -11.34
CA VAL A 407 -19.44 -14.11 -10.28
C VAL A 407 -20.84 -13.50 -10.42
N GLN A 408 -20.94 -12.21 -10.71
CA GLN A 408 -22.25 -11.55 -10.88
C GLN A 408 -23.00 -12.03 -12.10
N VAL A 409 -22.34 -12.23 -13.23
CA VAL A 409 -23.00 -12.64 -14.48
C VAL A 409 -23.46 -14.10 -14.43
N TYR A 410 -22.61 -14.99 -13.91
CA TYR A 410 -22.89 -16.43 -13.93
C TYR A 410 -23.44 -16.96 -12.60
N GLY A 411 -23.09 -16.37 -11.47
CA GLY A 411 -23.51 -16.81 -10.14
C GLY A 411 -24.90 -16.33 -9.74
N LYS A 412 -25.28 -15.08 -10.11
CA LYS A 412 -26.55 -14.48 -9.72
C LYS A 412 -27.78 -15.32 -10.14
N PRO A 413 -27.90 -15.84 -11.37
CA PRO A 413 -29.05 -16.64 -11.77
C PRO A 413 -29.18 -17.96 -11.00
N TRP A 414 -28.05 -18.57 -10.63
CA TRP A 414 -28.01 -19.81 -9.87
C TRP A 414 -28.43 -19.59 -8.42
N LEU A 415 -27.95 -18.52 -7.79
CA LEU A 415 -28.26 -18.16 -6.40
C LEU A 415 -29.73 -17.76 -6.20
N LEU A 416 -30.32 -17.05 -7.17
CA LEU A 416 -31.72 -16.66 -7.13
C LEU A 416 -32.68 -17.88 -7.24
N LYS A 417 -32.26 -18.94 -7.92
CA LYS A 417 -33.02 -20.19 -8.01
C LYS A 417 -32.97 -21.04 -6.73
N ALA A 418 -31.91 -20.91 -5.91
CA ALA A 418 -31.71 -21.73 -4.71
C ALA A 418 -32.41 -21.19 -3.44
N GLY A 419 -32.89 -19.94 -3.43
CA GLY A 419 -33.27 -19.22 -2.20
C GLY A 419 -34.70 -19.31 -1.71
N PHE A 420 -35.60 -20.06 -2.34
CA PHE A 420 -37.04 -19.78 -2.22
C PHE A 420 -37.82 -20.48 -1.09
N THR A 421 -37.20 -21.29 -0.22
CA THR A 421 -37.96 -22.00 0.86
C THR A 421 -37.16 -22.21 2.15
N LEU A 422 -36.16 -21.34 2.45
CA LEU A 422 -35.30 -21.56 3.59
C LEU A 422 -35.84 -20.87 4.86
N PRO A 423 -35.75 -21.50 6.03
CA PRO A 423 -36.07 -20.85 7.30
C PRO A 423 -35.12 -19.67 7.53
N ASP A 424 -35.59 -18.65 8.26
CA ASP A 424 -34.91 -17.36 8.45
C ASP A 424 -33.46 -17.50 8.90
N PHE A 425 -33.16 -18.42 9.82
CA PHE A 425 -31.79 -18.65 10.30
C PHE A 425 -30.86 -19.23 9.23
N ALA A 426 -31.38 -19.94 8.22
CA ALA A 426 -30.60 -20.47 7.11
C ALA A 426 -30.42 -19.45 5.99
N ALA A 427 -31.30 -18.47 5.89
CA ALA A 427 -31.21 -17.39 4.91
C ALA A 427 -30.05 -16.42 5.25
N ILE A 428 -29.75 -16.20 6.54
CA ILE A 428 -28.66 -15.29 6.97
C ILE A 428 -27.31 -15.70 6.39
N PRO A 429 -26.80 -16.94 6.55
CA PRO A 429 -25.51 -17.33 5.97
C PRO A 429 -25.43 -17.17 4.46
N ILE A 430 -26.53 -17.43 3.76
CA ILE A 430 -26.59 -17.29 2.32
C ILE A 430 -26.40 -15.83 1.91
N LEU A 431 -27.09 -14.90 2.59
CA LEU A 431 -26.94 -13.48 2.30
C LEU A 431 -25.55 -12.93 2.73
N LEU A 432 -24.94 -13.46 3.78
CA LEU A 432 -23.56 -13.13 4.13
C LEU A 432 -22.58 -13.57 3.03
N VAL A 433 -22.73 -14.79 2.51
CA VAL A 433 -21.93 -15.27 1.38
C VAL A 433 -22.17 -14.40 0.13
N LEU A 434 -23.42 -14.04 -0.13
CA LEU A 434 -23.77 -13.12 -1.21
C LEU A 434 -23.13 -11.74 -1.04
N ALA A 435 -23.16 -11.16 0.16
CA ALA A 435 -22.52 -9.89 0.46
C ALA A 435 -21.02 -9.93 0.15
N PHE A 436 -20.35 -11.00 0.59
CA PHE A 436 -18.93 -11.19 0.33
C PHE A 436 -18.60 -11.28 -1.17
N PHE A 437 -19.37 -12.07 -1.93
CA PHE A 437 -19.10 -12.29 -3.35
C PHE A 437 -19.64 -11.18 -4.27
N PHE A 438 -20.72 -10.50 -3.91
CA PHE A 438 -21.21 -9.40 -4.72
C PHE A 438 -20.33 -8.17 -4.66
N SER A 439 -19.61 -7.98 -3.55
CA SER A 439 -18.58 -6.95 -3.42
C SER A 439 -19.04 -5.58 -3.91
N ILE A 440 -20.23 -5.20 -3.49
CA ILE A 440 -20.92 -3.98 -3.91
C ILE A 440 -20.39 -2.82 -3.05
N CYS A 441 -20.33 -1.62 -3.62
CA CYS A 441 -19.97 -0.44 -2.88
C CYS A 441 -21.01 -0.16 -1.77
N SER A 442 -20.55 0.29 -0.61
CA SER A 442 -21.39 0.57 0.57
C SER A 442 -22.54 1.57 0.31
N THR A 443 -22.46 2.34 -0.77
CA THR A 443 -23.54 3.24 -1.21
C THR A 443 -24.63 2.53 -1.98
N SER A 444 -24.27 1.52 -2.77
CA SER A 444 -25.18 0.76 -3.64
C SER A 444 -25.77 -0.47 -2.95
N ASP A 445 -25.16 -0.93 -1.85
CA ASP A 445 -25.61 -2.12 -1.11
C ASP A 445 -27.02 -1.98 -0.53
N ALA A 446 -27.41 -0.77 -0.12
CA ALA A 446 -28.72 -0.46 0.40
C ALA A 446 -29.83 -0.66 -0.65
N ILE A 447 -29.59 -0.26 -1.90
CA ILE A 447 -30.55 -0.40 -3.00
C ILE A 447 -30.73 -1.89 -3.34
N ILE A 448 -29.63 -2.63 -3.37
CA ILE A 448 -29.65 -4.07 -3.60
C ILE A 448 -30.29 -4.80 -2.41
N GLY A 449 -29.97 -4.38 -1.19
CA GLY A 449 -30.63 -4.86 0.03
C GLY A 449 -32.15 -4.69 -0.03
N LYS A 450 -32.65 -3.55 -0.54
CA LYS A 450 -34.10 -3.35 -0.76
C LYS A 450 -34.66 -4.36 -1.77
N SER A 451 -33.96 -4.62 -2.86
CA SER A 451 -34.39 -5.65 -3.83
C SER A 451 -34.37 -7.05 -3.21
N LEU A 452 -33.39 -7.35 -2.37
CA LEU A 452 -33.30 -8.64 -1.67
C LEU A 452 -34.37 -8.78 -0.57
N SER A 453 -34.83 -7.70 0.04
CA SER A 453 -35.87 -7.74 1.09
C SER A 453 -37.24 -8.17 0.55
N THR A 454 -37.43 -8.22 -0.75
CA THR A 454 -38.66 -8.81 -1.39
C THR A 454 -38.60 -10.33 -1.42
N LEU A 455 -37.42 -10.93 -1.29
CA LEU A 455 -37.18 -12.38 -1.43
C LEU A 455 -36.72 -13.04 -0.13
N PHE A 456 -36.08 -12.27 0.74
CA PHE A 456 -35.45 -12.76 1.95
C PHE A 456 -35.92 -11.98 3.20
N PRO A 457 -35.88 -12.60 4.39
CA PRO A 457 -36.21 -11.93 5.64
C PRO A 457 -35.34 -10.70 5.88
N ILE A 458 -35.91 -9.68 6.48
CA ILE A 458 -35.23 -8.39 6.72
C ILE A 458 -34.01 -8.55 7.65
N SER A 459 -34.01 -9.54 8.56
CA SER A 459 -32.88 -9.90 9.40
C SER A 459 -31.68 -10.38 8.58
N SER A 460 -31.93 -11.17 7.54
CA SER A 460 -30.88 -11.63 6.62
C SER A 460 -30.31 -10.48 5.80
N VAL A 461 -31.19 -9.56 5.36
CA VAL A 461 -30.78 -8.33 4.67
C VAL A 461 -29.95 -7.45 5.61
N MET A 462 -30.27 -7.36 6.89
CA MET A 462 -29.43 -6.64 7.85
C MET A 462 -28.03 -7.22 7.93
N GLY A 463 -27.87 -8.54 7.99
CA GLY A 463 -26.57 -9.21 7.94
C GLY A 463 -25.79 -8.85 6.65
N PHE A 464 -26.46 -8.86 5.51
CA PHE A 464 -25.89 -8.44 4.23
C PHE A 464 -25.37 -6.98 4.27
N LEU A 465 -26.17 -6.05 4.79
CA LEU A 465 -25.83 -4.62 4.90
C LEU A 465 -24.70 -4.33 5.92
N ILE A 466 -24.48 -5.20 6.92
CA ILE A 466 -23.40 -5.06 7.88
C ILE A 466 -22.09 -5.63 7.32
N LEU A 467 -22.12 -6.86 6.79
CA LEU A 467 -20.91 -7.55 6.35
C LEU A 467 -20.33 -6.94 5.08
N GLY A 468 -21.19 -6.59 4.09
CA GLY A 468 -20.76 -6.09 2.78
C GLY A 468 -19.71 -4.97 2.85
N PRO A 469 -19.98 -3.88 3.57
CA PRO A 469 -19.03 -2.77 3.70
C PRO A 469 -17.76 -3.12 4.49
N MET A 470 -17.82 -4.09 5.41
CA MET A 470 -16.68 -4.46 6.26
C MET A 470 -15.72 -5.42 5.56
N LEU A 471 -16.28 -6.36 4.79
CA LEU A 471 -15.51 -7.45 4.21
C LEU A 471 -16.12 -7.93 2.90
N ASP A 472 -15.39 -7.77 1.84
CA ASP A 472 -15.71 -8.29 0.53
C ASP A 472 -14.47 -8.89 -0.16
N ILE A 473 -14.66 -9.53 -1.31
CA ILE A 473 -13.57 -10.18 -2.05
C ILE A 473 -12.53 -9.17 -2.54
N LYS A 474 -12.92 -7.92 -2.89
CA LYS A 474 -12.01 -6.84 -3.29
C LYS A 474 -11.10 -6.47 -2.12
N ASN A 475 -11.71 -6.22 -0.95
CA ASN A 475 -10.99 -5.82 0.26
C ASN A 475 -10.03 -6.89 0.73
N VAL A 476 -10.43 -8.17 0.69
CA VAL A 476 -9.56 -9.31 0.97
C VAL A 476 -8.36 -9.34 0.03
N TYR A 477 -8.58 -9.11 -1.26
CA TYR A 477 -7.52 -9.13 -2.26
C TYR A 477 -6.52 -7.97 -2.07
N ILE A 478 -7.01 -6.77 -1.80
CA ILE A 478 -6.18 -5.60 -1.50
C ILE A 478 -5.42 -5.80 -0.18
N LEU A 479 -6.10 -6.30 0.86
CA LEU A 479 -5.51 -6.53 2.18
C LEU A 479 -4.38 -7.59 2.15
N LYS A 480 -4.47 -8.58 1.24
CA LYS A 480 -3.46 -9.62 1.06
C LYS A 480 -2.08 -9.08 0.70
N GLN A 481 -2.00 -7.87 0.15
CA GLN A 481 -0.72 -7.24 -0.17
C GLN A 481 0.00 -6.73 1.07
N TYR A 482 -0.77 -6.35 2.09
CA TYR A 482 -0.27 -5.67 3.27
C TYR A 482 -0.20 -6.58 4.50
N MET A 483 -1.06 -7.60 4.55
CA MET A 483 -1.24 -8.46 5.71
C MET A 483 -1.05 -9.94 5.38
N PRO A 484 -0.55 -10.74 6.33
CA PRO A 484 -0.38 -12.18 6.14
C PRO A 484 -1.74 -12.89 6.01
N THR A 485 -1.76 -14.00 5.27
CA THR A 485 -2.98 -14.78 5.00
C THR A 485 -3.68 -15.23 6.30
N ALA A 486 -2.92 -15.61 7.34
CA ALA A 486 -3.47 -16.02 8.64
C ALA A 486 -4.29 -14.90 9.31
N PHE A 487 -3.81 -13.64 9.21
CA PHE A 487 -4.56 -12.48 9.70
C PHE A 487 -5.87 -12.29 8.93
N ILE A 488 -5.82 -12.37 7.60
CA ILE A 488 -6.97 -12.16 6.73
C ILE A 488 -8.04 -13.23 6.98
N VAL A 489 -7.64 -14.51 7.05
CA VAL A 489 -8.57 -15.61 7.31
C VAL A 489 -9.26 -15.43 8.67
N ARG A 490 -8.49 -15.12 9.72
CA ARG A 490 -9.04 -14.87 11.04
C ARG A 490 -9.99 -13.68 11.05
N LEU A 491 -9.59 -12.57 10.41
CA LEU A 491 -10.42 -11.37 10.28
C LEU A 491 -11.75 -11.70 9.59
N SER A 492 -11.69 -12.39 8.45
CA SER A 492 -12.85 -12.77 7.67
C SER A 492 -13.83 -13.65 8.45
N ILE A 493 -13.31 -14.68 9.13
CA ILE A 493 -14.13 -15.56 9.96
C ILE A 493 -14.76 -14.78 11.11
N THR A 494 -13.98 -13.93 11.80
CA THR A 494 -14.49 -13.15 12.95
C THR A 494 -15.59 -12.18 12.52
N ILE A 495 -15.41 -11.46 11.41
CA ILE A 495 -16.43 -10.55 10.88
C ILE A 495 -17.69 -11.33 10.48
N ALA A 496 -17.53 -12.45 9.76
CA ALA A 496 -18.68 -13.26 9.31
C ALA A 496 -19.49 -13.79 10.50
N VAL A 497 -18.83 -14.33 11.52
CA VAL A 497 -19.50 -14.83 12.74
C VAL A 497 -20.19 -13.70 13.49
N MET A 498 -19.52 -12.56 13.69
CA MET A 498 -20.12 -11.43 14.43
C MET A 498 -21.28 -10.79 13.63
N SER A 499 -21.20 -10.72 12.31
CA SER A 499 -22.31 -10.24 11.47
C SER A 499 -23.50 -11.21 11.46
N TYR A 500 -23.24 -12.52 11.52
CA TYR A 500 -24.29 -13.52 11.69
C TYR A 500 -25.02 -13.35 13.03
N LEU A 501 -24.26 -13.20 14.13
CA LEU A 501 -24.83 -12.97 15.46
C LEU A 501 -25.62 -11.64 15.51
N ALA A 502 -25.12 -10.59 14.90
CA ALA A 502 -25.83 -9.31 14.82
C ALA A 502 -27.17 -9.42 14.07
N ALA A 503 -27.20 -10.19 12.97
CA ALA A 503 -28.43 -10.46 12.24
C ALA A 503 -29.43 -11.27 13.05
N LEU A 504 -28.99 -12.26 13.86
CA LEU A 504 -29.83 -13.00 14.79
C LEU A 504 -30.37 -12.11 15.91
N VAL A 505 -29.53 -11.23 16.48
CA VAL A 505 -29.98 -10.25 17.50
C VAL A 505 -31.06 -9.33 16.90
N TYR A 506 -30.88 -8.86 15.67
CA TYR A 506 -31.87 -8.05 14.99
C TYR A 506 -33.18 -8.81 14.76
N GLN A 507 -33.11 -10.09 14.40
CA GLN A 507 -34.29 -10.94 14.28
C GLN A 507 -35.05 -11.07 15.59
N PHE A 508 -34.33 -11.32 16.68
CA PHE A 508 -34.93 -11.47 18.02
C PHE A 508 -35.54 -10.17 18.56
N LEU A 509 -34.97 -9.00 18.19
CA LEU A 509 -35.52 -7.70 18.59
C LEU A 509 -36.76 -7.28 17.81
N LEU A 510 -37.01 -7.88 16.63
CA LEU A 510 -38.18 -7.60 15.77
C LEU A 510 -39.30 -8.64 15.99
N SER A 511 -38.99 -9.82 16.54
CA SER A 511 -39.97 -10.81 16.91
C SER A 511 -40.59 -10.49 18.30
#